data_6c753877a234136b4274edafb0aa9f36
#
_entry.id   6c753877a234136b4274edafb0aa9f36
#
_cell.length_a   1.000
_cell.length_b   1.000
_cell.length_c   1.000
_cell.angle_alpha   90.00
_cell.angle_beta   90.00
_cell.angle_gamma   90.00
#
_symmetry.space_group_name_H-M   'P 1'
#
loop_
_entity.id
_entity.type
_entity.pdbx_description
1 polymer ?
#
loop_
_entity_poly.entity_id
_entity_poly.type
_entity_poly.pdbx_seq_one_letter_code
_entity_poly.pdbx_strand_id
1 'polypeptide(L)'
;MRLLRGESNIGDFYHVGFREARNLAETRERNFNFAFPREKFFIYSSMSMTNFEQYAGAWTALVTPMKNGEVNYADLKRLVEHQVAGGIDGILSVGTTGESPTLTHEEHLEVIAKTIEYADGRVPVLAGTGANSTHEAVLLTKEAEKLGASAFLHVAPYYNKPNQEGVYRHFAEIAGATDKPIMLYSIPGRCGIEIAVETVVRLRKAFPNIVGIKEAGGSCDKVSRLVRALDPDFIVTCGDDSLTLPFMALGAKGVISVASNWLPAQVTQMVAKMRAGDLAGAQKLHNAMADLFKKFFIEPNPVPAKYVLARAGIIESPELRLPLVEIAPENAVVLDAAMDAFVQG
;
A
#
# COMPACT_ATOMS: atom_id res chain seq x y z
N MET A 1 38.72 -50.69 -34.04
CA MET A 1 39.93 -51.29 -33.43
C MET A 1 39.95 -50.89 -31.97
N ARG A 2 39.81 -51.90 -31.05
CA ARG A 2 39.97 -51.93 -29.56
C ARG A 2 39.34 -50.77 -28.75
N LEU A 3 38.17 -50.93 -28.07
CA LEU A 3 37.89 -51.58 -26.79
C LEU A 3 38.93 -51.31 -25.69
N LEU A 4 38.53 -50.59 -24.64
CA LEU A 4 38.80 -51.04 -23.27
C LEU A 4 37.70 -50.48 -22.34
N ARG A 5 37.03 -51.43 -21.66
CA ARG A 5 36.11 -51.23 -20.56
C ARG A 5 36.90 -50.86 -19.29
N GLY A 6 36.35 -50.09 -18.42
CA GLY A 6 36.77 -49.89 -17.06
C GLY A 6 35.56 -49.72 -16.17
N GLU A 7 35.05 -50.80 -15.63
CA GLU A 7 34.11 -50.82 -14.50
C GLU A 7 34.89 -50.43 -13.25
N SER A 8 34.39 -49.45 -12.46
CA SER A 8 34.81 -49.28 -11.09
C SER A 8 33.59 -49.14 -10.18
N ASN A 9 33.49 -50.11 -9.29
CA ASN A 9 32.53 -50.32 -8.23
C ASN A 9 32.24 -49.08 -7.38
N ILE A 10 30.96 -48.74 -7.31
CA ILE A 10 30.35 -47.91 -6.25
C ILE A 10 29.95 -48.86 -5.12
N GLY A 11 30.76 -49.01 -4.10
CA GLY A 11 30.42 -49.95 -3.05
C GLY A 11 31.19 -49.88 -1.73
N ASP A 12 31.92 -48.77 -1.42
CA ASP A 12 32.72 -48.75 -0.17
C ASP A 12 32.85 -47.36 0.50
N PHE A 13 31.82 -46.59 0.55
CA PHE A 13 31.86 -45.30 1.25
C PHE A 13 30.80 -45.12 2.37
N TYR A 14 30.18 -46.19 2.86
CA TYR A 14 29.11 -46.06 3.89
C TYR A 14 29.40 -46.79 5.21
N HIS A 15 30.62 -47.06 5.59
CA HIS A 15 30.91 -47.82 6.84
C HIS A 15 31.96 -47.21 7.79
N VAL A 16 32.33 -45.95 7.74
CA VAL A 16 33.30 -45.33 8.69
C VAL A 16 32.73 -44.17 9.54
N GLY A 17 31.44 -43.87 9.46
CA GLY A 17 30.82 -42.70 10.15
C GLY A 17 30.11 -42.97 11.49
N PHE A 18 29.98 -44.23 11.98
CA PHE A 18 29.11 -44.53 13.14
C PHE A 18 29.81 -44.97 14.44
N ARG A 19 31.10 -44.94 14.53
CA ARG A 19 31.83 -45.30 15.78
C ARG A 19 32.45 -44.18 16.59
N GLU A 20 32.53 -42.95 16.07
CA GLU A 20 33.04 -41.79 16.81
C GLU A 20 31.98 -40.90 17.48
N ALA A 21 30.71 -41.15 17.20
CA ALA A 21 29.61 -40.34 17.77
C ALA A 21 29.14 -40.80 19.17
N ARG A 22 29.69 -41.88 19.76
CA ARG A 22 29.29 -42.39 21.08
C ARG A 22 30.22 -42.01 22.25
N ASN A 23 31.39 -41.41 22.02
CA ASN A 23 32.31 -41.08 23.07
C ASN A 23 32.41 -39.58 23.38
N LEU A 24 31.49 -38.73 22.86
CA LEU A 24 31.44 -37.31 23.14
C LEU A 24 30.23 -36.88 23.99
N ALA A 25 29.44 -37.84 24.49
CA ALA A 25 28.25 -37.56 25.28
C ALA A 25 28.47 -37.58 26.81
N GLU A 26 29.67 -37.89 27.31
CA GLU A 26 29.90 -38.03 28.77
C GLU A 26 30.94 -37.10 29.38
N THR A 27 31.30 -36.00 28.80
CA THR A 27 32.13 -35.01 29.52
C THR A 27 31.83 -33.63 28.97
N ARG A 28 30.94 -32.87 29.62
CA ARG A 28 30.99 -31.43 29.84
C ARG A 28 29.65 -30.84 30.26
N GLU A 29 29.24 -31.14 31.47
CA GLU A 29 28.62 -30.10 32.30
C GLU A 29 29.70 -29.10 32.65
N ARG A 30 29.86 -28.08 31.85
CA ARG A 30 30.51 -26.82 32.23
C ARG A 30 29.53 -25.71 31.98
N ASN A 31 29.05 -25.14 33.10
CA ASN A 31 28.35 -23.90 33.22
C ASN A 31 28.91 -22.83 32.27
N PHE A 32 28.22 -22.59 31.14
CA PHE A 32 28.38 -21.38 30.38
C PHE A 32 27.31 -20.38 30.85
N ASN A 33 27.66 -19.67 31.95
CA ASN A 33 27.02 -18.42 32.27
C ASN A 33 27.35 -17.42 31.17
N PHE A 34 26.54 -17.32 30.12
CA PHE A 34 26.52 -16.13 29.29
C PHE A 34 25.84 -15.03 30.09
N ALA A 35 26.62 -14.27 30.81
CA ALA A 35 26.24 -12.95 31.30
C ALA A 35 26.06 -12.05 30.05
N PHE A 36 24.83 -11.88 29.57
CA PHE A 36 24.51 -10.77 28.71
C PHE A 36 24.77 -9.48 29.48
N PRO A 37 25.50 -8.51 28.90
CA PRO A 37 25.65 -7.22 29.55
C PRO A 37 24.27 -6.62 29.74
N ARG A 38 23.88 -6.40 30.99
CA ARG A 38 22.72 -5.58 31.34
C ARG A 38 23.11 -4.11 31.11
N GLU A 39 23.17 -3.70 29.85
CA GLU A 39 23.32 -2.29 29.53
C GLU A 39 22.10 -1.77 28.83
N LYS A 40 21.41 -0.94 29.61
CA LYS A 40 20.44 0.05 29.20
C LYS A 40 19.15 -0.47 28.54
N PHE A 41 18.26 -1.01 29.39
CA PHE A 41 16.86 -0.68 29.20
C PHE A 41 16.75 0.86 29.29
N PHE A 42 16.73 1.51 28.12
CA PHE A 42 16.19 2.84 28.06
C PHE A 42 14.73 2.74 28.53
N ILE A 43 14.50 3.29 29.70
CA ILE A 43 13.16 3.64 30.17
C ILE A 43 12.64 4.62 29.10
N TYR A 44 11.86 4.12 28.15
CA TYR A 44 10.96 4.95 27.37
C TYR A 44 9.99 5.54 28.41
N SER A 45 10.30 6.73 28.88
CA SER A 45 9.37 7.61 29.54
C SER A 45 8.11 7.64 28.66
N SER A 46 6.96 7.55 29.26
CA SER A 46 5.62 7.57 28.68
C SER A 46 5.43 8.76 27.71
N MET A 47 5.98 8.65 26.51
CA MET A 47 5.41 9.33 25.36
C MET A 47 4.09 8.62 25.09
N SER A 48 2.99 9.37 25.14
CA SER A 48 1.69 8.96 24.65
C SER A 48 1.92 8.17 23.35
N MET A 49 1.67 6.84 23.38
CA MET A 49 1.73 6.02 22.18
C MET A 49 0.67 6.58 21.22
N THR A 50 1.11 7.33 20.24
CA THR A 50 0.24 7.80 19.17
C THR A 50 -0.29 6.55 18.48
N ASN A 51 -1.56 6.29 18.67
CA ASN A 51 -2.21 5.11 18.09
C ASN A 51 -2.35 5.33 16.58
N PHE A 52 -1.41 4.79 15.78
CA PHE A 52 -1.47 4.83 14.32
C PHE A 52 -2.48 3.84 13.73
N GLU A 53 -3.16 3.04 14.56
CA GLU A 53 -4.16 2.07 14.13
C GLU A 53 -5.31 2.72 13.32
N GLN A 54 -5.55 4.00 13.49
CA GLN A 54 -6.48 4.78 12.66
C GLN A 54 -6.12 4.81 11.17
N TYR A 55 -4.87 4.48 10.79
CA TYR A 55 -4.43 4.37 9.39
C TYR A 55 -4.49 2.93 8.86
N ALA A 56 -4.95 1.98 9.66
CA ALA A 56 -5.28 0.63 9.23
C ALA A 56 -6.69 0.58 8.60
N GLY A 57 -7.06 -0.59 8.06
CA GLY A 57 -8.41 -0.80 7.51
C GLY A 57 -8.49 -0.59 5.99
N ALA A 58 -9.70 -0.27 5.53
CA ALA A 58 -10.00 -0.04 4.11
C ALA A 58 -10.00 1.46 3.80
N TRP A 59 -9.08 1.89 2.95
CA TRP A 59 -8.97 3.27 2.46
C TRP A 59 -9.27 3.34 0.98
N THR A 60 -9.91 4.41 0.53
CA THR A 60 -10.13 4.62 -0.90
C THR A 60 -9.06 5.51 -1.50
N ALA A 61 -8.35 5.02 -2.53
CA ALA A 61 -7.61 5.89 -3.44
C ALA A 61 -8.62 6.60 -4.35
N LEU A 62 -9.05 7.79 -3.94
CA LEU A 62 -10.17 8.50 -4.58
C LEU A 62 -9.80 8.98 -5.97
N VAL A 63 -10.70 8.84 -6.95
CA VAL A 63 -10.56 9.50 -8.25
C VAL A 63 -10.81 11.01 -8.10
N THR A 64 -10.24 11.81 -8.99
CA THR A 64 -10.59 13.23 -9.15
C THR A 64 -11.57 13.35 -10.32
N PRO A 65 -12.86 13.60 -10.09
CA PRO A 65 -13.85 13.77 -11.18
C PRO A 65 -13.52 15.01 -12.02
N MET A 66 -13.62 14.83 -13.34
CA MET A 66 -13.39 15.90 -14.32
C MET A 66 -14.63 16.10 -15.18
N LYS A 67 -14.84 17.35 -15.65
CA LYS A 67 -15.88 17.69 -16.62
C LYS A 67 -15.45 18.92 -17.42
N ASN A 68 -15.46 18.82 -18.74
CA ASN A 68 -15.07 19.90 -19.67
C ASN A 68 -13.64 20.43 -19.40
N GLY A 69 -12.69 19.54 -19.07
CA GLY A 69 -11.30 19.89 -18.76
C GLY A 69 -11.05 20.35 -17.33
N GLU A 70 -12.08 20.64 -16.55
CA GLU A 70 -11.99 21.17 -15.19
C GLU A 70 -12.32 20.11 -14.13
N VAL A 71 -11.84 20.32 -12.88
CA VAL A 71 -12.20 19.47 -11.74
C VAL A 71 -13.69 19.69 -11.40
N ASN A 72 -14.45 18.60 -11.36
CA ASN A 72 -15.87 18.64 -10.98
C ASN A 72 -16.04 18.46 -9.46
N TYR A 73 -16.04 19.55 -8.72
CA TYR A 73 -16.18 19.54 -7.26
C TYR A 73 -17.54 19.06 -6.76
N ALA A 74 -18.62 19.18 -7.58
CA ALA A 74 -19.93 18.65 -7.22
C ALA A 74 -19.92 17.11 -7.21
N ASP A 75 -19.25 16.50 -8.19
CA ASP A 75 -19.04 15.07 -8.23
C ASP A 75 -18.05 14.59 -7.15
N LEU A 76 -17.01 15.36 -6.88
CA LEU A 76 -16.08 15.06 -5.78
C LEU A 76 -16.84 14.97 -4.45
N LYS A 77 -17.77 15.91 -4.20
CA LYS A 77 -18.61 15.87 -3.00
C LYS A 77 -19.48 14.60 -2.95
N ARG A 78 -20.19 14.29 -4.06
CA ARG A 78 -21.00 13.06 -4.14
C ARG A 78 -20.17 11.79 -3.89
N LEU A 79 -18.97 11.76 -4.46
CA LEU A 79 -18.07 10.63 -4.30
C LEU A 79 -17.56 10.48 -2.85
N VAL A 80 -17.20 11.58 -2.18
CA VAL A 80 -16.85 11.55 -0.74
C VAL A 80 -18.03 11.06 0.10
N GLU A 81 -19.26 11.56 -0.15
CA GLU A 81 -20.44 11.08 0.55
C GLU A 81 -20.70 9.59 0.31
N HIS A 82 -20.49 9.10 -0.92
CA HIS A 82 -20.60 7.67 -1.26
C HIS A 82 -19.59 6.83 -0.44
N GLN A 83 -18.36 7.30 -0.27
CA GLN A 83 -17.35 6.62 0.54
C GLN A 83 -17.73 6.58 2.01
N VAL A 84 -18.13 7.71 2.57
CA VAL A 84 -18.56 7.80 3.97
C VAL A 84 -19.78 6.92 4.25
N ALA A 85 -20.78 6.95 3.36
CA ALA A 85 -21.97 6.10 3.46
C ALA A 85 -21.63 4.60 3.37
N GLY A 86 -20.60 4.23 2.61
CA GLY A 86 -20.08 2.87 2.52
C GLY A 86 -19.24 2.42 3.71
N GLY A 87 -18.98 3.32 4.67
CA GLY A 87 -18.25 3.00 5.91
C GLY A 87 -16.75 2.85 5.71
N ILE A 88 -16.15 3.56 4.75
CA ILE A 88 -14.71 3.51 4.52
C ILE A 88 -13.93 4.04 5.75
N ASP A 89 -12.79 3.45 6.07
CA ASP A 89 -11.96 3.87 7.22
C ASP A 89 -11.19 5.18 6.95
N GLY A 90 -10.99 5.54 5.68
CA GLY A 90 -10.33 6.79 5.31
C GLY A 90 -10.25 7.01 3.80
N ILE A 91 -9.87 8.21 3.40
CA ILE A 91 -9.78 8.63 2.00
C ILE A 91 -8.37 9.10 1.68
N LEU A 92 -7.76 8.54 0.63
CA LEU A 92 -6.56 9.09 0.01
C LEU A 92 -6.98 10.04 -1.12
N SER A 93 -6.76 11.34 -0.92
CA SER A 93 -6.97 12.38 -1.91
C SER A 93 -5.69 12.61 -2.74
N VAL A 94 -5.85 12.78 -4.04
CA VAL A 94 -4.78 13.13 -5.00
C VAL A 94 -3.57 12.18 -4.97
N GLY A 95 -3.85 10.85 -4.92
CA GLY A 95 -2.86 9.83 -5.25
C GLY A 95 -2.77 9.61 -6.76
N THR A 96 -2.18 8.47 -7.18
CA THR A 96 -2.15 8.04 -8.59
C THR A 96 -3.56 7.99 -9.22
N THR A 97 -4.50 7.41 -8.47
CA THR A 97 -5.91 7.26 -8.89
C THR A 97 -6.60 8.63 -9.00
N GLY A 98 -6.16 9.61 -8.23
CA GLY A 98 -6.64 10.99 -8.30
C GLY A 98 -5.97 11.84 -9.38
N GLU A 99 -5.23 11.23 -10.32
CA GLU A 99 -4.56 11.89 -11.44
C GLU A 99 -3.60 13.03 -11.03
N SER A 100 -2.90 12.86 -9.90
CA SER A 100 -1.95 13.83 -9.36
C SER A 100 -1.01 14.46 -10.41
N PRO A 101 -0.44 13.71 -11.40
CA PRO A 101 0.51 14.30 -12.35
C PRO A 101 -0.10 15.31 -13.35
N THR A 102 -1.41 15.37 -13.49
CA THR A 102 -2.10 16.20 -14.49
C THR A 102 -2.92 17.34 -13.86
N LEU A 103 -2.88 17.46 -12.54
CA LEU A 103 -3.38 18.62 -11.81
C LEU A 103 -2.31 19.70 -11.72
N THR A 104 -2.67 20.97 -11.85
CA THR A 104 -1.77 22.07 -11.43
C THR A 104 -1.55 22.00 -9.91
N HIS A 105 -0.55 22.69 -9.39
CA HIS A 105 -0.32 22.71 -7.94
C HIS A 105 -1.51 23.30 -7.17
N GLU A 106 -2.16 24.31 -7.74
CA GLU A 106 -3.34 24.97 -7.18
C GLU A 106 -4.51 23.97 -7.13
N GLU A 107 -4.81 23.30 -8.25
CA GLU A 107 -5.88 22.28 -8.31
C GLU A 107 -5.58 21.11 -7.36
N HIS A 108 -4.32 20.66 -7.30
CA HIS A 108 -3.89 19.59 -6.41
C HIS A 108 -4.24 19.90 -4.94
N LEU A 109 -3.88 21.09 -4.49
CA LEU A 109 -4.16 21.57 -3.14
C LEU A 109 -5.65 21.83 -2.91
N GLU A 110 -6.36 22.37 -3.92
CA GLU A 110 -7.80 22.60 -3.83
C GLU A 110 -8.60 21.29 -3.74
N VAL A 111 -8.25 20.27 -4.51
CA VAL A 111 -8.88 18.92 -4.41
C VAL A 111 -8.67 18.33 -3.02
N ILE A 112 -7.46 18.46 -2.44
CA ILE A 112 -7.21 18.02 -1.06
C ILE A 112 -8.09 18.79 -0.08
N ALA A 113 -8.11 20.13 -0.16
CA ALA A 113 -8.92 21.00 0.72
C ALA A 113 -10.42 20.64 0.64
N LYS A 114 -10.94 20.49 -0.58
CA LYS A 114 -12.35 20.12 -0.80
C LYS A 114 -12.66 18.69 -0.33
N THR A 115 -11.74 17.75 -0.48
CA THR A 115 -11.92 16.39 0.07
C THR A 115 -12.02 16.45 1.59
N ILE A 116 -11.17 17.24 2.27
CA ILE A 116 -11.20 17.43 3.73
C ILE A 116 -12.51 18.11 4.15
N GLU A 117 -12.91 19.19 3.46
CA GLU A 117 -14.18 19.89 3.70
C GLU A 117 -15.39 18.94 3.60
N TYR A 118 -15.44 18.12 2.54
CA TYR A 118 -16.58 17.22 2.30
C TYR A 118 -16.57 15.99 3.22
N ALA A 119 -15.38 15.53 3.64
CA ALA A 119 -15.28 14.48 4.66
C ALA A 119 -15.81 14.94 6.03
N ASP A 120 -15.68 16.25 6.32
CA ASP A 120 -16.23 16.92 7.52
C ASP A 120 -15.87 16.17 8.83
N GLY A 121 -14.62 15.72 8.94
CA GLY A 121 -14.11 14.97 10.09
C GLY A 121 -14.73 13.58 10.31
N ARG A 122 -15.64 13.13 9.45
CA ARG A 122 -16.29 11.80 9.54
C ARG A 122 -15.32 10.65 9.24
N VAL A 123 -14.33 10.89 8.39
CA VAL A 123 -13.22 9.98 8.09
C VAL A 123 -11.93 10.80 7.92
N PRO A 124 -10.76 10.25 8.28
CA PRO A 124 -9.49 10.91 8.04
C PRO A 124 -9.17 11.00 6.55
N VAL A 125 -8.49 12.10 6.16
CA VAL A 125 -8.01 12.31 4.79
C VAL A 125 -6.49 12.24 4.76
N LEU A 126 -5.96 11.30 3.98
CA LEU A 126 -4.56 11.14 3.64
C LEU A 126 -4.28 11.92 2.35
N ALA A 127 -3.40 12.90 2.38
CA ALA A 127 -3.07 13.69 1.20
C ALA A 127 -1.91 13.05 0.42
N GLY A 128 -2.09 12.82 -0.87
CA GLY A 128 -1.03 12.37 -1.77
C GLY A 128 -0.17 13.57 -2.17
N THR A 129 0.96 13.78 -1.49
CA THR A 129 1.88 14.93 -1.73
C THR A 129 3.26 14.49 -2.23
N GLY A 130 3.40 13.21 -2.61
CA GLY A 130 4.65 12.67 -3.15
C GLY A 130 4.94 13.16 -4.56
N ALA A 131 6.20 13.51 -4.81
CA ALA A 131 6.73 13.88 -6.12
C ALA A 131 8.11 13.24 -6.33
N ASN A 132 8.61 13.24 -7.57
CA ASN A 132 9.99 12.81 -7.85
C ASN A 132 11.03 13.91 -7.60
N SER A 133 10.60 15.13 -7.35
CA SER A 133 11.38 16.24 -6.82
C SER A 133 11.19 16.33 -5.31
N THR A 134 12.28 16.24 -4.55
CA THR A 134 12.23 16.37 -3.08
C THR A 134 11.68 17.74 -2.66
N HIS A 135 12.11 18.80 -3.34
CA HIS A 135 11.64 20.16 -3.07
C HIS A 135 10.12 20.29 -3.25
N GLU A 136 9.58 19.78 -4.34
CA GLU A 136 8.15 19.79 -4.64
C GLU A 136 7.36 18.98 -3.60
N ALA A 137 7.81 17.78 -3.24
CA ALA A 137 7.17 16.95 -2.23
C ALA A 137 7.11 17.66 -0.85
N VAL A 138 8.20 18.32 -0.45
CA VAL A 138 8.25 19.13 0.78
C VAL A 138 7.28 20.31 0.70
N LEU A 139 7.23 21.02 -0.42
CA LEU A 139 6.34 22.18 -0.61
C LEU A 139 4.87 21.74 -0.51
N LEU A 140 4.47 20.75 -1.31
CA LEU A 140 3.09 20.24 -1.30
C LEU A 140 2.68 19.71 0.09
N THR A 141 3.60 19.04 0.81
CA THR A 141 3.33 18.56 2.17
C THR A 141 3.02 19.72 3.12
N LYS A 142 3.84 20.76 3.12
CA LYS A 142 3.64 21.92 3.98
C LYS A 142 2.34 22.67 3.67
N GLU A 143 2.02 22.81 2.39
CA GLU A 143 0.76 23.47 2.00
C GLU A 143 -0.45 22.61 2.36
N ALA A 144 -0.43 21.30 2.09
CA ALA A 144 -1.52 20.40 2.45
C ALA A 144 -1.70 20.27 3.98
N GLU A 145 -0.63 20.40 4.77
CA GLU A 145 -0.72 20.46 6.24
C GLU A 145 -1.52 21.67 6.71
N LYS A 146 -1.30 22.85 6.11
CA LYS A 146 -2.06 24.08 6.42
C LYS A 146 -3.55 23.94 6.08
N LEU A 147 -3.89 23.10 5.09
CA LEU A 147 -5.27 22.80 4.70
C LEU A 147 -5.97 21.77 5.61
N GLY A 148 -5.25 21.21 6.60
CA GLY A 148 -5.82 20.29 7.58
C GLY A 148 -5.70 18.81 7.23
N ALA A 149 -4.82 18.42 6.29
CA ALA A 149 -4.54 17.01 6.02
C ALA A 149 -4.11 16.29 7.30
N SER A 150 -4.68 15.10 7.56
CA SER A 150 -4.40 14.34 8.77
C SER A 150 -3.09 13.55 8.70
N ALA A 151 -2.67 13.19 7.49
CA ALA A 151 -1.43 12.48 7.18
C ALA A 151 -1.09 12.61 5.70
N PHE A 152 0.09 12.11 5.30
CA PHE A 152 0.59 12.23 3.92
C PHE A 152 1.00 10.89 3.33
N LEU A 153 0.70 10.67 2.04
CA LEU A 153 1.21 9.56 1.26
C LEU A 153 2.27 10.05 0.28
N HIS A 154 3.47 9.46 0.35
CA HIS A 154 4.58 9.81 -0.52
C HIS A 154 5.01 8.63 -1.38
N VAL A 155 4.79 8.73 -2.68
CA VAL A 155 5.26 7.75 -3.65
C VAL A 155 6.78 7.80 -3.79
N ALA A 156 7.40 6.63 -4.01
CA ALA A 156 8.82 6.56 -4.35
C ALA A 156 9.12 7.44 -5.57
N PRO A 157 10.26 8.16 -5.60
CA PRO A 157 10.62 9.00 -6.74
C PRO A 157 10.61 8.20 -8.04
N TYR A 158 9.72 8.59 -8.95
CA TYR A 158 9.51 7.96 -10.24
C TYR A 158 10.36 8.63 -11.32
N TYR A 159 10.62 7.95 -12.43
CA TYR A 159 11.36 8.43 -13.61
C TYR A 159 12.87 8.61 -13.37
N ASN A 160 13.32 9.40 -12.40
CA ASN A 160 14.74 9.69 -12.11
C ASN A 160 15.48 8.55 -11.38
N LYS A 161 14.77 7.52 -10.90
CA LYS A 161 15.28 6.23 -10.37
C LYS A 161 16.49 6.36 -9.43
N PRO A 162 16.38 7.07 -8.30
CA PRO A 162 17.48 7.16 -7.35
C PRO A 162 17.86 5.80 -6.78
N ASN A 163 19.11 5.63 -6.33
CA ASN A 163 19.50 4.48 -5.53
C ASN A 163 18.90 4.56 -4.11
N GLN A 164 19.04 3.52 -3.30
CA GLN A 164 18.40 3.45 -1.97
C GLN A 164 18.86 4.54 -0.99
N GLU A 165 20.09 5.04 -1.14
CA GLU A 165 20.56 6.19 -0.33
C GLU A 165 19.85 7.48 -0.76
N GLY A 166 19.64 7.69 -2.07
CA GLY A 166 18.85 8.80 -2.59
C GLY A 166 17.39 8.71 -2.14
N VAL A 167 16.77 7.51 -2.16
CA VAL A 167 15.43 7.25 -1.62
C VAL A 167 15.35 7.59 -0.14
N TYR A 168 16.34 7.16 0.66
CA TYR A 168 16.41 7.49 2.08
C TYR A 168 16.47 8.99 2.31
N ARG A 169 17.38 9.72 1.64
CA ARG A 169 17.53 11.17 1.81
C ARG A 169 16.29 11.94 1.37
N HIS A 170 15.65 11.51 0.29
CA HIS A 170 14.38 12.08 -0.18
C HIS A 170 13.32 12.03 0.91
N PHE A 171 13.05 10.86 1.46
CA PHE A 171 12.04 10.71 2.51
C PHE A 171 12.47 11.31 3.86
N ALA A 172 13.76 11.34 4.17
CA ALA A 172 14.28 12.00 5.36
C ALA A 172 14.03 13.51 5.34
N GLU A 173 14.25 14.17 4.18
CA GLU A 173 13.97 15.60 4.00
C GLU A 173 12.47 15.90 4.15
N ILE A 174 11.62 15.05 3.57
CA ILE A 174 10.17 15.19 3.69
C ILE A 174 9.72 14.97 5.14
N ALA A 175 10.21 13.93 5.80
CA ALA A 175 9.87 13.63 7.19
C ALA A 175 10.33 14.69 8.18
N GLY A 176 11.45 15.38 7.88
CA GLY A 176 11.93 16.52 8.65
C GLY A 176 11.13 17.80 8.41
N ALA A 177 10.24 17.84 7.43
CA ALA A 177 9.49 19.04 7.06
C ALA A 177 8.10 19.15 7.72
N THR A 178 7.63 18.09 8.41
CA THR A 178 6.32 18.02 9.09
C THR A 178 6.39 17.08 10.29
N ASP A 179 5.57 17.33 11.29
CA ASP A 179 5.35 16.42 12.42
C ASP A 179 4.17 15.46 12.19
N LYS A 180 3.45 15.62 11.08
CA LYS A 180 2.29 14.78 10.75
C LYS A 180 2.74 13.38 10.29
N PRO A 181 1.89 12.36 10.47
CA PRO A 181 2.16 11.01 9.99
C PRO A 181 2.39 10.92 8.48
N ILE A 182 3.38 10.13 8.11
CA ILE A 182 3.77 9.86 6.71
C ILE A 182 3.63 8.38 6.44
N MET A 183 2.94 8.04 5.35
CA MET A 183 2.96 6.73 4.73
C MET A 183 3.82 6.75 3.47
N LEU A 184 4.79 5.85 3.39
CA LEU A 184 5.58 5.63 2.18
C LEU A 184 4.72 4.89 1.14
N TYR A 185 5.04 5.05 -0.14
CA TYR A 185 4.35 4.31 -1.20
C TYR A 185 5.34 3.70 -2.18
N SER A 186 5.41 2.37 -2.19
CA SER A 186 6.26 1.57 -3.07
C SER A 186 5.43 0.92 -4.17
N ILE A 187 5.65 1.36 -5.41
CA ILE A 187 4.99 0.83 -6.61
C ILE A 187 5.98 0.72 -7.79
N PRO A 188 6.83 -0.32 -7.79
CA PRO A 188 7.89 -0.46 -8.79
C PRO A 188 7.38 -0.53 -10.24
N GLY A 189 6.19 -1.06 -10.46
CA GLY A 189 5.57 -1.11 -11.79
C GLY A 189 5.30 0.26 -12.42
N ARG A 190 5.20 1.33 -11.61
CA ARG A 190 5.03 2.71 -12.10
C ARG A 190 6.29 3.55 -11.92
N CYS A 191 7.00 3.38 -10.81
CA CYS A 191 8.14 4.21 -10.48
C CYS A 191 9.44 3.73 -11.13
N GLY A 192 9.53 2.46 -11.52
CA GLY A 192 10.76 1.83 -12.02
C GLY A 192 11.80 1.56 -10.92
N ILE A 193 11.47 1.84 -9.68
CA ILE A 193 12.22 1.49 -8.46
C ILE A 193 11.26 1.08 -7.36
N GLU A 194 11.76 0.34 -6.37
CA GLU A 194 11.05 0.04 -5.13
C GLU A 194 11.74 0.68 -3.92
N ILE A 195 11.03 0.81 -2.82
CA ILE A 195 11.62 1.14 -1.52
C ILE A 195 12.03 -0.18 -0.88
N ALA A 196 13.34 -0.41 -0.70
CA ALA A 196 13.86 -1.63 -0.07
C ALA A 196 13.45 -1.71 1.40
N VAL A 197 13.28 -2.92 1.93
CA VAL A 197 12.92 -3.16 3.35
C VAL A 197 13.91 -2.47 4.29
N GLU A 198 15.20 -2.58 4.01
CA GLU A 198 16.28 -1.98 4.79
C GLU A 198 16.18 -0.45 4.81
N THR A 199 15.74 0.15 3.71
CA THR A 199 15.51 1.61 3.61
C THR A 199 14.31 2.03 4.47
N VAL A 200 13.21 1.27 4.45
CA VAL A 200 12.03 1.52 5.30
C VAL A 200 12.41 1.43 6.78
N VAL A 201 13.17 0.39 7.17
CA VAL A 201 13.64 0.21 8.55
C VAL A 201 14.51 1.37 9.02
N ARG A 202 15.45 1.83 8.17
CA ARG A 202 16.29 3.00 8.47
C ARG A 202 15.45 4.28 8.66
N LEU A 203 14.48 4.50 7.79
CA LEU A 203 13.57 5.65 7.84
C LEU A 203 12.72 5.62 9.11
N ARG A 204 12.06 4.50 9.40
CA ARG A 204 11.23 4.36 10.62
C ARG A 204 12.02 4.60 11.90
N LYS A 205 13.26 4.09 11.96
CA LYS A 205 14.15 4.28 13.12
C LYS A 205 14.58 5.74 13.31
N ALA A 206 14.79 6.47 12.21
CA ALA A 206 15.25 7.85 12.24
C ALA A 206 14.10 8.86 12.40
N PHE A 207 12.90 8.54 11.88
CA PHE A 207 11.77 9.45 11.81
C PHE A 207 10.50 8.77 12.33
N PRO A 208 10.12 9.00 13.60
CA PRO A 208 8.94 8.37 14.20
C PRO A 208 7.62 8.71 13.52
N ASN A 209 7.56 9.81 12.79
CA ASN A 209 6.39 10.21 11.98
C ASN A 209 6.26 9.45 10.66
N ILE A 210 7.24 8.63 10.25
CA ILE A 210 7.05 7.64 9.17
C ILE A 210 6.35 6.43 9.79
N VAL A 211 5.03 6.36 9.63
CA VAL A 211 4.16 5.44 10.36
C VAL A 211 3.73 4.22 9.56
N GLY A 212 3.96 4.20 8.27
CA GLY A 212 3.52 3.08 7.45
C GLY A 212 4.04 3.08 6.02
N ILE A 213 3.65 2.04 5.29
CA ILE A 213 3.91 1.87 3.87
C ILE A 213 2.71 1.28 3.15
N LYS A 214 2.32 1.88 2.02
CA LYS A 214 1.49 1.26 1.00
C LYS A 214 2.40 0.46 0.07
N GLU A 215 2.30 -0.87 0.13
CA GLU A 215 3.08 -1.78 -0.70
C GLU A 215 2.23 -2.27 -1.88
N ALA A 216 2.66 -1.91 -3.09
CA ALA A 216 2.00 -2.24 -4.35
C ALA A 216 2.95 -2.91 -5.36
N GLY A 217 4.01 -3.55 -4.88
CA GLY A 217 4.96 -4.31 -5.71
C GLY A 217 4.54 -5.76 -5.96
N GLY A 218 3.46 -6.24 -5.32
CA GLY A 218 2.91 -7.57 -5.55
C GLY A 218 3.62 -8.72 -4.82
N SER A 219 4.64 -8.46 -4.00
CA SER A 219 5.45 -9.50 -3.34
C SER A 219 5.00 -9.80 -1.92
N CYS A 220 4.43 -10.97 -1.71
CA CYS A 220 4.14 -11.52 -0.38
C CYS A 220 5.41 -11.68 0.48
N ASP A 221 6.54 -12.06 -0.12
CA ASP A 221 7.83 -12.15 0.60
C ASP A 221 8.25 -10.79 1.16
N LYS A 222 8.15 -9.73 0.36
CA LYS A 222 8.48 -8.38 0.82
C LYS A 222 7.58 -7.92 1.97
N VAL A 223 6.27 -8.19 1.90
CA VAL A 223 5.33 -7.91 3.00
C VAL A 223 5.74 -8.66 4.27
N SER A 224 6.04 -9.95 4.18
CA SER A 224 6.51 -10.75 5.30
C SER A 224 7.80 -10.19 5.91
N ARG A 225 8.75 -9.73 5.07
CA ARG A 225 10.00 -9.11 5.54
C ARG A 225 9.75 -7.76 6.21
N LEU A 226 8.86 -6.92 5.68
CA LEU A 226 8.47 -5.64 6.28
C LEU A 226 7.85 -5.85 7.67
N VAL A 227 6.84 -6.73 7.78
CA VAL A 227 6.15 -7.03 9.04
C VAL A 227 7.12 -7.58 10.11
N ARG A 228 8.09 -8.42 9.71
CA ARG A 228 9.09 -8.97 10.65
C ARG A 228 10.15 -7.97 11.09
N ALA A 229 10.47 -7.00 10.24
CA ALA A 229 11.59 -6.08 10.47
C ALA A 229 11.19 -4.77 11.18
N LEU A 230 9.89 -4.48 11.24
CA LEU A 230 9.35 -3.23 11.78
C LEU A 230 8.57 -3.50 13.08
N ASP A 231 8.37 -2.45 13.86
CA ASP A 231 7.59 -2.53 15.10
C ASP A 231 6.09 -2.82 14.81
N PRO A 232 5.34 -3.41 15.77
CA PRO A 232 3.93 -3.77 15.57
C PRO A 232 3.01 -2.59 15.26
N ASP A 233 3.41 -1.36 15.62
CA ASP A 233 2.63 -0.14 15.38
C ASP A 233 2.81 0.37 13.95
N PHE A 234 3.83 -0.12 13.22
CA PHE A 234 4.04 0.26 11.83
C PHE A 234 2.95 -0.32 10.92
N ILE A 235 2.36 0.52 10.07
CA ILE A 235 1.22 0.16 9.23
C ILE A 235 1.72 -0.28 7.85
N VAL A 236 1.64 -1.57 7.55
CA VAL A 236 1.79 -2.09 6.18
C VAL A 236 0.40 -2.22 5.57
N THR A 237 0.12 -1.53 4.46
CA THR A 237 -1.14 -1.65 3.72
C THR A 237 -0.90 -2.21 2.32
N CYS A 238 -1.86 -2.97 1.82
CA CYS A 238 -1.88 -3.40 0.43
C CYS A 238 -2.22 -2.25 -0.50
N GLY A 239 -1.54 -2.16 -1.64
CA GLY A 239 -1.86 -1.20 -2.70
C GLY A 239 -2.52 -1.84 -3.92
N ASP A 240 -2.89 -3.13 -3.85
CA ASP A 240 -3.52 -3.93 -4.90
C ASP A 240 -4.72 -4.68 -4.33
N ASP A 241 -5.92 -4.39 -4.84
CA ASP A 241 -7.16 -4.97 -4.35
C ASP A 241 -7.14 -6.50 -4.35
N SER A 242 -6.57 -7.11 -5.38
CA SER A 242 -6.52 -8.57 -5.55
C SER A 242 -5.59 -9.26 -4.54
N LEU A 243 -4.63 -8.52 -3.98
CA LEU A 243 -3.66 -9.02 -3.00
C LEU A 243 -3.99 -8.65 -1.55
N THR A 244 -5.15 -8.03 -1.31
CA THR A 244 -5.53 -7.60 0.03
C THR A 244 -5.51 -8.73 1.05
N LEU A 245 -6.21 -9.84 0.80
CA LEU A 245 -6.25 -10.96 1.75
C LEU A 245 -4.90 -11.66 1.93
N PRO A 246 -4.14 -12.00 0.86
CA PRO A 246 -2.79 -12.56 1.01
C PRO A 246 -1.87 -11.67 1.87
N PHE A 247 -1.88 -10.36 1.65
CA PHE A 247 -1.04 -9.44 2.43
C PHE A 247 -1.50 -9.33 3.88
N MET A 248 -2.81 -9.28 4.12
CA MET A 248 -3.35 -9.25 5.49
C MET A 248 -3.08 -10.56 6.24
N ALA A 249 -3.07 -11.71 5.55
CA ALA A 249 -2.68 -13.00 6.14
C ALA A 249 -1.20 -13.01 6.61
N LEU A 250 -0.36 -12.16 6.03
CA LEU A 250 1.04 -11.98 6.41
C LEU A 250 1.26 -10.85 7.42
N GLY A 251 0.19 -10.17 7.88
CA GLY A 251 0.25 -9.12 8.88
C GLY A 251 0.10 -7.69 8.36
N ALA A 252 -0.23 -7.50 7.07
CA ALA A 252 -0.68 -6.18 6.61
C ALA A 252 -2.00 -5.81 7.28
N LYS A 253 -2.20 -4.52 7.54
CA LYS A 253 -3.31 -4.03 8.36
C LYS A 253 -4.52 -3.53 7.56
N GLY A 254 -4.50 -3.68 6.23
CA GLY A 254 -5.60 -3.28 5.36
C GLY A 254 -5.16 -2.98 3.93
N VAL A 255 -5.94 -2.16 3.22
CA VAL A 255 -5.76 -1.82 1.82
C VAL A 255 -6.01 -0.34 1.54
N ILE A 256 -5.26 0.25 0.61
CA ILE A 256 -5.63 1.51 -0.04
C ILE A 256 -6.09 1.15 -1.46
N SER A 257 -7.39 1.02 -1.61
CA SER A 257 -8.13 0.35 -2.68
C SER A 257 -8.49 1.28 -3.84
N VAL A 258 -8.55 0.75 -5.05
CA VAL A 258 -9.17 1.38 -6.23
C VAL A 258 -10.62 0.94 -6.35
N ALA A 259 -10.92 -0.33 -6.15
CA ALA A 259 -12.27 -0.90 -6.28
C ALA A 259 -13.27 -0.27 -5.30
N SER A 260 -12.80 0.19 -4.14
CA SER A 260 -13.61 0.89 -3.15
C SER A 260 -14.22 2.21 -3.66
N ASN A 261 -13.71 2.80 -4.76
CA ASN A 261 -14.38 3.95 -5.38
C ASN A 261 -15.84 3.64 -5.72
N TRP A 262 -16.11 2.44 -6.23
CA TRP A 262 -17.45 1.95 -6.53
C TRP A 262 -18.06 1.12 -5.42
N LEU A 263 -17.28 0.27 -4.76
CA LEU A 263 -17.72 -0.75 -3.79
C LEU A 263 -17.16 -0.51 -2.38
N PRO A 264 -17.33 0.68 -1.77
CA PRO A 264 -16.73 0.97 -0.49
C PRO A 264 -17.21 0.02 0.61
N ALA A 265 -18.51 -0.29 0.68
CA ALA A 265 -19.08 -1.16 1.69
C ALA A 265 -18.54 -2.59 1.62
N GLN A 266 -18.41 -3.17 0.41
CA GLN A 266 -17.94 -4.54 0.21
C GLN A 266 -16.45 -4.66 0.57
N VAL A 267 -15.63 -3.69 0.16
CA VAL A 267 -14.19 -3.66 0.49
C VAL A 267 -14.00 -3.48 1.99
N THR A 268 -14.73 -2.56 2.61
CA THR A 268 -14.68 -2.35 4.06
C THR A 268 -15.07 -3.59 4.83
N GLN A 269 -16.18 -4.25 4.45
CA GLN A 269 -16.62 -5.51 5.08
C GLN A 269 -15.60 -6.63 4.91
N MET A 270 -14.98 -6.77 3.74
CA MET A 270 -13.94 -7.77 3.49
C MET A 270 -12.76 -7.57 4.44
N VAL A 271 -12.27 -6.35 4.55
CA VAL A 271 -11.15 -6.00 5.43
C VAL A 271 -11.53 -6.18 6.92
N ALA A 272 -12.71 -5.72 7.32
CA ALA A 272 -13.21 -5.85 8.69
C ALA A 272 -13.33 -7.32 9.12
N LYS A 273 -13.86 -8.20 8.25
CA LYS A 273 -13.93 -9.65 8.50
C LYS A 273 -12.56 -10.26 8.65
N MET A 274 -11.61 -9.92 7.79
CA MET A 274 -10.23 -10.39 7.88
C MET A 274 -9.57 -9.96 9.20
N ARG A 275 -9.75 -8.70 9.62
CA ARG A 275 -9.25 -8.17 10.91
C ARG A 275 -9.89 -8.85 12.12
N ALA A 276 -11.15 -9.25 12.01
CA ALA A 276 -11.87 -9.99 13.04
C ALA A 276 -11.54 -11.50 13.09
N GLY A 277 -10.68 -12.01 12.17
CA GLY A 277 -10.34 -13.43 12.06
C GLY A 277 -11.38 -14.27 11.30
N ASP A 278 -12.42 -13.66 10.72
CA ASP A 278 -13.40 -14.32 9.85
C ASP A 278 -12.83 -14.47 8.43
N LEU A 279 -11.85 -15.36 8.27
CA LEU A 279 -11.21 -15.62 6.98
C LEU A 279 -12.22 -16.13 5.93
N ALA A 280 -13.14 -17.02 6.30
CA ALA A 280 -14.11 -17.58 5.38
C ALA A 280 -15.07 -16.51 4.83
N GLY A 281 -15.55 -15.61 5.70
CA GLY A 281 -16.38 -14.48 5.31
C GLY A 281 -15.63 -13.46 4.45
N ALA A 282 -14.36 -13.20 4.76
CA ALA A 282 -13.52 -12.33 3.94
C ALA A 282 -13.25 -12.93 2.56
N GLN A 283 -12.96 -14.23 2.47
CA GLN A 283 -12.76 -14.95 1.21
C GLN A 283 -14.01 -14.94 0.34
N LYS A 284 -15.20 -15.08 0.92
CA LYS A 284 -16.45 -15.00 0.18
C LYS A 284 -16.59 -13.65 -0.53
N LEU A 285 -16.34 -12.55 0.16
CA LEU A 285 -16.38 -11.20 -0.42
C LEU A 285 -15.28 -10.97 -1.44
N HIS A 286 -14.05 -11.43 -1.16
CA HIS A 286 -12.94 -11.36 -2.10
C HIS A 286 -13.27 -12.07 -3.41
N ASN A 287 -13.76 -13.31 -3.34
CA ASN A 287 -14.08 -14.11 -4.51
C ASN A 287 -15.22 -13.50 -5.33
N ALA A 288 -16.21 -12.88 -4.67
CA ALA A 288 -17.27 -12.16 -5.36
C ALA A 288 -16.75 -10.95 -6.16
N MET A 289 -15.68 -10.27 -5.65
CA MET A 289 -15.08 -9.10 -6.30
C MET A 289 -13.87 -9.43 -7.17
N ALA A 290 -13.36 -10.66 -7.17
CA ALA A 290 -12.06 -11.02 -7.77
C ALA A 290 -11.95 -10.70 -9.26
N ASP A 291 -13.03 -10.88 -10.00
CA ASP A 291 -13.08 -10.55 -11.43
C ASP A 291 -13.04 -9.04 -11.66
N LEU A 292 -13.74 -8.26 -10.84
CA LEU A 292 -13.70 -6.80 -10.86
C LEU A 292 -12.30 -6.26 -10.51
N PHE A 293 -11.62 -6.82 -9.51
CA PHE A 293 -10.27 -6.40 -9.14
C PHE A 293 -9.30 -6.42 -10.33
N LYS A 294 -9.40 -7.45 -11.20
CA LYS A 294 -8.59 -7.53 -12.43
C LYS A 294 -9.04 -6.52 -13.47
N LYS A 295 -10.37 -6.36 -13.64
CA LYS A 295 -10.94 -5.51 -14.68
C LYS A 295 -10.80 -4.02 -14.38
N PHE A 296 -10.65 -3.61 -13.12
CA PHE A 296 -10.24 -2.25 -12.76
C PHE A 296 -8.81 -1.89 -13.23
N PHE A 297 -8.06 -2.86 -13.75
CA PHE A 297 -6.72 -2.69 -14.30
C PHE A 297 -6.59 -3.24 -15.74
N ILE A 298 -7.72 -3.40 -16.45
CA ILE A 298 -7.74 -3.78 -17.88
C ILE A 298 -7.08 -2.70 -18.75
N GLU A 299 -7.13 -1.46 -18.29
CA GLU A 299 -6.39 -0.31 -18.77
C GLU A 299 -5.70 0.39 -17.59
N PRO A 300 -4.79 1.35 -17.85
CA PRO A 300 -4.14 2.08 -16.76
C PRO A 300 -5.13 2.75 -15.82
N ASN A 301 -5.02 2.43 -14.52
CA ASN A 301 -5.79 3.14 -13.48
C ASN A 301 -5.45 4.64 -13.50
N PRO A 302 -6.46 5.58 -13.50
CA PRO A 302 -7.85 5.37 -13.09
C PRO A 302 -8.88 5.21 -14.23
N VAL A 303 -8.49 4.92 -15.47
CA VAL A 303 -9.40 4.86 -16.63
C VAL A 303 -10.61 3.96 -16.35
N PRO A 304 -10.45 2.66 -15.99
CA PRO A 304 -11.60 1.79 -15.70
C PRO A 304 -12.41 2.26 -14.50
N ALA A 305 -11.77 2.80 -13.46
CA ALA A 305 -12.47 3.25 -12.26
C ALA A 305 -13.42 4.42 -12.55
N LYS A 306 -12.97 5.41 -13.32
CA LYS A 306 -13.82 6.54 -13.74
C LYS A 306 -14.98 6.09 -14.64
N TYR A 307 -14.71 5.18 -15.56
CA TYR A 307 -15.77 4.59 -16.40
C TYR A 307 -16.86 3.91 -15.55
N VAL A 308 -16.46 3.05 -14.62
CA VAL A 308 -17.38 2.34 -13.72
C VAL A 308 -18.21 3.32 -12.89
N LEU A 309 -17.59 4.36 -12.36
CA LEU A 309 -18.28 5.39 -11.55
C LEU A 309 -19.29 6.20 -12.37
N ALA A 310 -18.94 6.57 -13.61
CA ALA A 310 -19.86 7.27 -14.50
C ALA A 310 -21.03 6.39 -14.90
N ARG A 311 -20.77 5.11 -15.28
CA ARG A 311 -21.81 4.13 -15.59
C ARG A 311 -22.74 3.86 -14.39
N ALA A 312 -22.22 3.86 -13.18
CA ALA A 312 -23.01 3.70 -11.96
C ALA A 312 -23.74 4.98 -11.54
N GLY A 313 -23.56 6.10 -12.25
CA GLY A 313 -24.21 7.38 -11.94
C GLY A 313 -23.67 8.09 -10.69
N ILE A 314 -22.49 7.67 -10.20
CA ILE A 314 -21.84 8.28 -9.03
C ILE A 314 -21.13 9.59 -9.43
N ILE A 315 -20.48 9.59 -10.60
CA ILE A 315 -19.94 10.79 -11.23
C ILE A 315 -20.62 11.03 -12.58
N GLU A 316 -20.59 12.26 -13.06
CA GLU A 316 -21.32 12.66 -14.26
C GLU A 316 -20.57 12.30 -15.55
N SER A 317 -19.22 12.30 -15.51
CA SER A 317 -18.36 12.08 -16.66
C SER A 317 -17.19 11.17 -16.33
N PRO A 318 -16.80 10.22 -17.22
CA PRO A 318 -15.59 9.42 -17.08
C PRO A 318 -14.33 10.17 -17.54
N GLU A 319 -14.40 11.45 -17.83
CA GLU A 319 -13.34 12.28 -18.41
C GLU A 319 -12.03 12.18 -17.63
N LEU A 320 -10.93 12.11 -18.39
CA LEU A 320 -9.56 12.12 -17.88
C LEU A 320 -8.77 13.24 -18.56
N ARG A 321 -7.66 13.62 -17.97
CA ARG A 321 -6.71 14.52 -18.62
C ARG A 321 -5.62 13.74 -19.35
N LEU A 322 -5.22 14.22 -20.52
CA LEU A 322 -4.05 13.68 -21.23
C LEU A 322 -2.82 13.59 -20.31
N PRO A 323 -1.99 12.55 -20.43
CA PRO A 323 -1.96 11.56 -21.52
C PRO A 323 -2.95 10.39 -21.39
N LEU A 324 -3.75 10.32 -20.33
CA LEU A 324 -4.81 9.33 -20.23
C LEU A 324 -6.01 9.76 -21.09
N VAL A 325 -6.67 8.76 -21.65
CA VAL A 325 -7.88 8.92 -22.48
C VAL A 325 -8.99 8.02 -21.95
N GLU A 326 -10.21 8.26 -22.37
CA GLU A 326 -11.33 7.41 -22.03
C GLU A 326 -11.11 5.95 -22.44
N ILE A 327 -11.79 5.05 -21.75
CA ILE A 327 -11.65 3.61 -21.94
C ILE A 327 -11.98 3.19 -23.39
N ALA A 328 -11.22 2.24 -23.93
CA ALA A 328 -11.51 1.66 -25.25
C ALA A 328 -12.89 0.97 -25.25
N PRO A 329 -13.68 1.09 -26.33
CA PRO A 329 -15.04 0.53 -26.39
C PRO A 329 -15.11 -0.97 -26.09
N GLU A 330 -14.13 -1.75 -26.56
CA GLU A 330 -14.04 -3.19 -26.29
C GLU A 330 -13.82 -3.50 -24.80
N ASN A 331 -13.06 -2.68 -24.08
CA ASN A 331 -12.82 -2.83 -22.65
C ASN A 331 -14.03 -2.34 -21.82
N ALA A 332 -14.75 -1.33 -22.31
CA ALA A 332 -16.02 -0.89 -21.73
C ALA A 332 -17.05 -2.03 -21.68
N VAL A 333 -17.23 -2.77 -22.79
CA VAL A 333 -18.13 -3.94 -22.85
C VAL A 333 -17.72 -5.02 -21.82
N VAL A 334 -16.42 -5.25 -21.63
CA VAL A 334 -15.93 -6.22 -20.64
C VAL A 334 -16.23 -5.78 -19.21
N LEU A 335 -16.10 -4.48 -18.93
CA LEU A 335 -16.45 -3.91 -17.62
C LEU A 335 -17.95 -3.94 -17.36
N ASP A 336 -18.76 -3.59 -18.36
CA ASP A 336 -20.22 -3.63 -18.26
C ASP A 336 -20.71 -5.02 -17.88
N ALA A 337 -20.23 -6.05 -18.59
CA ALA A 337 -20.58 -7.44 -18.28
C ALA A 337 -20.19 -7.85 -16.86
N ALA A 338 -19.04 -7.37 -16.37
CA ALA A 338 -18.59 -7.66 -15.01
C ALA A 338 -19.40 -6.92 -13.94
N MET A 339 -19.78 -5.67 -14.20
CA MET A 339 -20.64 -4.90 -13.30
C MET A 339 -22.03 -5.55 -13.20
N ASP A 340 -22.62 -5.93 -14.34
CA ASP A 340 -23.95 -6.56 -14.38
C ASP A 340 -23.93 -7.93 -13.67
N ALA A 341 -22.90 -8.75 -13.88
CA ALA A 341 -22.76 -10.02 -13.19
C ALA A 341 -22.60 -9.84 -11.66
N PHE A 342 -21.88 -8.82 -11.22
CA PHE A 342 -21.70 -8.53 -9.79
C PHE A 342 -22.99 -8.07 -9.11
N VAL A 343 -23.82 -7.26 -9.80
CA VAL A 343 -25.09 -6.76 -9.25
C VAL A 343 -26.15 -7.86 -9.15
N GLN A 344 -26.09 -8.86 -10.04
CA GLN A 344 -27.06 -9.98 -10.07
C GLN A 344 -26.74 -11.12 -9.11
N GLY A 345 -25.51 -11.25 -8.62
CA GLY A 345 -25.02 -12.33 -7.75
C GLY A 345 -24.91 -11.93 -6.29
#